data_cd9d6d1daeee023aabb019b082d0d308
#
_entry.id   cd9d6d1daeee023aabb019b082d0d308
#
_cell.length_a   1.000
_cell.length_b   1.000
_cell.length_c   1.000
_cell.angle_alpha   90.00
_cell.angle_beta   90.00
_cell.angle_gamma   90.00
#
_symmetry.space_group_name_H-M   'P 1'
#
loop_
_entity.id
_entity.type
_entity.pdbx_description
1 polymer ?
#
loop_
_entity_poly.entity_id
_entity_poly.type
_entity_poly.pdbx_seq_one_letter_code
_entity_poly.pdbx_strand_id
1 'polypeptide(L)'
;TAEIADAYAEKYPTIIKAIHQENGGHGEAVNAGIRNATGLYFKVVDSDDWVNEEAYKQILKTLEELTRGPKTLDMLISNFVYEKQGASRKKVMQYRHCLPVNEIFGWDSVHMSKGKYLLMHSIIYRTKLLHECGLELPKHTFYVDNLFAFEPLPFVKNMYYLDVNFYRYFIGRDDQSVNEKVMIKRID
;
A
#
# COMPACT_ATOMS: atom_id res chain seq x y z
N THR A 1 0.41 -15.92 15.01
CA THR A 1 1.04 -14.95 14.06
C THR A 1 2.49 -14.68 14.48
N ALA A 2 2.76 -14.34 15.76
CA ALA A 2 4.13 -14.04 16.25
C ALA A 2 5.12 -15.16 15.95
N GLU A 3 4.82 -16.38 16.37
CA GLU A 3 5.69 -17.56 16.13
C GLU A 3 6.02 -17.78 14.64
N ILE A 4 5.06 -17.51 13.73
CA ILE A 4 5.29 -17.62 12.30
C ILE A 4 6.25 -16.52 11.84
N ALA A 5 6.06 -15.29 12.30
CA ALA A 5 6.93 -14.17 11.95
C ALA A 5 8.37 -14.41 12.44
N ASP A 6 8.51 -14.92 13.66
CA ASP A 6 9.82 -15.25 14.26
C ASP A 6 10.52 -16.38 13.48
N ALA A 7 9.79 -17.45 13.12
CA ALA A 7 10.34 -18.53 12.31
C ALA A 7 10.84 -18.06 10.94
N TYR A 8 10.12 -17.13 10.29
CA TYR A 8 10.57 -16.54 9.05
C TYR A 8 11.76 -15.58 9.24
N ALA A 9 11.79 -14.80 10.30
CA ALA A 9 12.92 -13.92 10.63
C ALA A 9 14.19 -14.73 10.95
N GLU A 10 14.07 -15.85 11.65
CA GLU A 10 15.18 -16.79 11.88
C GLU A 10 15.68 -17.41 10.57
N LYS A 11 14.77 -17.82 9.70
CA LYS A 11 15.11 -18.43 8.40
C LYS A 11 15.75 -17.44 7.42
N TYR A 12 15.36 -16.18 7.45
CA TYR A 12 15.80 -15.13 6.52
C TYR A 12 16.23 -13.84 7.24
N PRO A 13 17.26 -13.89 8.10
CA PRO A 13 17.59 -12.80 9.04
C PRO A 13 18.06 -11.49 8.36
N THR A 14 18.53 -11.57 7.12
CA THR A 14 18.95 -10.40 6.33
C THR A 14 17.82 -9.77 5.51
N ILE A 15 16.66 -10.45 5.45
CA ILE A 15 15.52 -10.02 4.60
C ILE A 15 14.31 -9.70 5.49
N ILE A 16 14.06 -10.53 6.52
CA ILE A 16 12.86 -10.44 7.36
C ILE A 16 13.23 -9.99 8.76
N LYS A 17 12.55 -8.95 9.24
CA LYS A 17 12.64 -8.45 10.60
C LYS A 17 11.27 -8.55 11.25
N ALA A 18 11.14 -9.40 12.28
CA ALA A 18 9.95 -9.43 13.12
C ALA A 18 10.00 -8.29 14.15
N ILE A 19 8.91 -7.56 14.29
CA ILE A 19 8.76 -6.46 15.26
C ILE A 19 7.53 -6.76 16.11
N HIS A 20 7.76 -6.98 17.42
CA HIS A 20 6.70 -7.20 18.39
C HIS A 20 6.46 -5.91 19.18
N GLN A 21 5.19 -5.55 19.32
CA GLN A 21 4.78 -4.37 20.08
C GLN A 21 3.43 -4.59 20.74
N GLU A 22 3.07 -3.73 21.68
CA GLU A 22 1.71 -3.68 22.20
C GLU A 22 0.72 -3.33 21.07
N ASN A 23 -0.50 -3.86 21.17
CA ASN A 23 -1.52 -3.59 20.18
C ASN A 23 -1.91 -2.11 20.17
N GLY A 24 -1.47 -1.38 19.18
CA GLY A 24 -1.83 0.02 18.91
C GLY A 24 -2.80 0.18 17.74
N GLY A 25 -3.36 -0.92 17.23
CA GLY A 25 -4.18 -0.94 16.03
C GLY A 25 -3.37 -0.94 14.74
N HIS A 26 -4.07 -0.93 13.60
CA HIS A 26 -3.47 -1.01 12.27
C HIS A 26 -2.50 0.15 12.00
N GLY A 27 -2.88 1.39 12.34
CA GLY A 27 -2.02 2.57 12.13
C GLY A 27 -0.68 2.46 12.82
N GLU A 28 -0.65 2.02 14.09
CA GLU A 28 0.60 1.86 14.83
C GLU A 28 1.49 0.73 14.25
N ALA A 29 0.88 -0.33 13.71
CA ALA A 29 1.64 -1.36 13.01
C ALA A 29 2.33 -0.80 11.76
N VAL A 30 1.63 0.04 10.97
CA VAL A 30 2.21 0.73 9.81
C VAL A 30 3.30 1.71 10.24
N ASN A 31 3.08 2.51 11.29
CA ASN A 31 4.09 3.43 11.85
C ASN A 31 5.37 2.67 12.26
N ALA A 32 5.23 1.54 12.94
CA ALA A 32 6.36 0.69 13.31
C ALA A 32 7.12 0.20 12.06
N GLY A 33 6.39 -0.18 11.01
CA GLY A 33 6.95 -0.52 9.71
C GLY A 33 7.76 0.63 9.12
N ILE A 34 7.20 1.83 9.06
CA ILE A 34 7.87 3.03 8.53
C ILE A 34 9.14 3.34 9.33
N ARG A 35 9.05 3.38 10.67
CA ARG A 35 10.22 3.66 11.54
C ARG A 35 11.37 2.66 11.36
N ASN A 36 11.07 1.43 10.98
CA ASN A 36 12.06 0.36 10.81
C ASN A 36 12.45 0.08 9.35
N ALA A 37 11.80 0.73 8.38
CA ALA A 37 12.09 0.55 6.97
C ALA A 37 13.44 1.15 6.58
N THR A 38 14.30 0.34 5.97
CA THR A 38 15.61 0.75 5.43
C THR A 38 15.70 0.67 3.91
N GLY A 39 14.69 0.06 3.27
CA GLY A 39 14.59 -0.03 1.81
C GLY A 39 14.27 1.32 1.16
N LEU A 40 14.56 1.46 -0.11
CA LEU A 40 14.30 2.70 -0.88
C LEU A 40 12.80 2.99 -1.01
N TYR A 41 11.99 1.96 -1.09
CA TYR A 41 10.53 2.05 -1.25
C TYR A 41 9.82 1.25 -0.17
N PHE A 42 8.66 1.74 0.23
CA PHE A 42 7.82 1.20 1.29
C PHE A 42 6.45 0.79 0.74
N LYS A 43 6.04 -0.44 1.04
CA LYS A 43 4.73 -1.00 0.71
C LYS A 43 4.11 -1.65 1.92
N VAL A 44 2.87 -1.29 2.24
CA VAL A 44 2.05 -2.01 3.23
C VAL A 44 1.35 -3.18 2.56
N VAL A 45 1.41 -4.35 3.18
CA VAL A 45 0.61 -5.52 2.83
C VAL A 45 -0.06 -6.02 4.10
N ASP A 46 -1.39 -6.02 4.12
CA ASP A 46 -2.16 -6.46 5.27
C ASP A 46 -2.08 -7.99 5.43
N SER A 47 -2.22 -8.48 6.66
CA SER A 47 -1.97 -9.89 7.00
C SER A 47 -3.01 -10.86 6.41
N ASP A 48 -4.12 -10.37 5.94
CA ASP A 48 -5.19 -11.14 5.27
C ASP A 48 -5.18 -10.97 3.73
N ASP A 49 -4.26 -10.17 3.22
CA ASP A 49 -4.09 -9.88 1.81
C ASP A 49 -2.83 -10.55 1.22
N TRP A 50 -2.66 -10.47 -0.09
CA TRP A 50 -1.45 -10.95 -0.77
C TRP A 50 -1.14 -10.15 -2.03
N VAL A 51 -0.02 -10.46 -2.66
CA VAL A 51 0.40 -9.83 -3.90
C VAL A 51 0.53 -10.86 -5.03
N ASN A 52 0.31 -10.42 -6.27
CA ASN A 52 0.56 -11.25 -7.43
C ASN A 52 2.07 -11.30 -7.73
N GLU A 53 2.63 -12.49 -7.83
CA GLU A 53 4.08 -12.71 -7.99
C GLU A 53 4.63 -12.11 -9.27
N GLU A 54 3.96 -12.30 -10.41
CA GLU A 54 4.44 -11.77 -11.69
C GLU A 54 4.37 -10.24 -11.74
N ALA A 55 3.31 -9.65 -11.18
CA ALA A 55 3.22 -8.19 -11.02
C ALA A 55 4.30 -7.66 -10.07
N TYR A 56 4.62 -8.40 -9.00
CA TYR A 56 5.69 -8.05 -8.07
C TYR A 56 7.06 -7.98 -8.77
N LYS A 57 7.39 -8.99 -9.58
CA LYS A 57 8.63 -9.00 -10.38
C LYS A 57 8.71 -7.80 -11.33
N GLN A 58 7.59 -7.45 -11.97
CA GLN A 58 7.52 -6.28 -12.85
C GLN A 58 7.73 -4.97 -12.06
N ILE A 59 7.11 -4.82 -10.88
CA ILE A 59 7.29 -3.66 -10.01
C ILE A 59 8.76 -3.53 -9.58
N LEU A 60 9.39 -4.61 -9.12
CA LEU A 60 10.80 -4.58 -8.70
C LEU A 60 11.71 -4.16 -9.85
N LYS A 61 11.52 -4.73 -11.04
CA LYS A 61 12.28 -4.35 -12.24
C LYS A 61 12.09 -2.87 -12.59
N THR A 62 10.85 -2.39 -12.58
CA THR A 62 10.53 -0.98 -12.86
C THR A 62 11.17 -0.05 -11.84
N LEU A 63 11.08 -0.36 -10.54
CA LEU A 63 11.71 0.44 -9.49
C LEU A 63 13.24 0.46 -9.62
N GLU A 64 13.87 -0.67 -9.96
CA GLU A 64 15.31 -0.74 -10.21
C GLU A 64 15.72 0.14 -11.37
N GLU A 65 15.00 0.08 -12.49
CA GLU A 65 15.25 0.91 -13.67
C GLU A 65 15.10 2.41 -13.36
N LEU A 66 14.01 2.79 -12.67
CA LEU A 66 13.72 4.18 -12.30
C LEU A 66 14.72 4.73 -11.28
N THR A 67 15.25 3.90 -10.38
CA THR A 67 16.27 4.31 -9.40
C THR A 67 17.59 4.71 -10.07
N ARG A 68 17.89 4.15 -11.24
CA ARG A 68 19.07 4.50 -12.05
C ARG A 68 18.84 5.74 -12.92
N GLY A 69 17.61 6.21 -13.02
CA GLY A 69 17.23 7.38 -13.84
C GLY A 69 17.57 8.72 -13.18
N PRO A 70 17.46 9.83 -13.93
CA PRO A 70 17.82 11.16 -13.45
C PRO A 70 16.79 11.77 -12.49
N LYS A 71 15.59 11.22 -12.41
CA LYS A 71 14.50 11.72 -11.55
C LYS A 71 14.24 10.74 -10.41
N THR A 72 14.17 11.26 -9.19
CA THR A 72 13.75 10.48 -8.03
C THR A 72 12.24 10.23 -8.11
N LEU A 73 11.82 8.96 -8.08
CA LEU A 73 10.43 8.59 -7.99
C LEU A 73 9.95 8.70 -6.53
N ASP A 74 8.86 9.41 -6.31
CA ASP A 74 8.27 9.57 -4.98
C ASP A 74 7.16 8.55 -4.71
N MET A 75 6.37 8.20 -5.73
CA MET A 75 5.23 7.29 -5.61
C MET A 75 5.06 6.45 -6.88
N LEU A 76 5.06 5.12 -6.71
CA LEU A 76 4.60 4.19 -7.74
C LEU A 76 3.17 3.76 -7.42
N ILE A 77 2.31 3.79 -8.45
CA ILE A 77 0.91 3.38 -8.38
C ILE A 77 0.74 2.11 -9.20
N SER A 78 -0.02 1.15 -8.66
CA SER A 78 -0.42 -0.07 -9.36
C SER A 78 -1.90 -0.36 -9.12
N ASN A 79 -2.47 -1.30 -9.87
CA ASN A 79 -3.84 -1.72 -9.65
C ASN A 79 -3.96 -2.60 -8.40
N PHE A 80 -5.16 -2.61 -7.81
CA PHE A 80 -5.53 -3.65 -6.85
C PHE A 80 -6.83 -4.34 -7.27
N VAL A 81 -6.99 -5.56 -6.80
CA VAL A 81 -8.08 -6.46 -7.18
C VAL A 81 -8.85 -6.84 -5.93
N TYR A 82 -10.16 -6.65 -5.94
CA TYR A 82 -11.03 -7.17 -4.89
C TYR A 82 -11.20 -8.69 -5.05
N GLU A 83 -10.72 -9.41 -4.05
CA GLU A 83 -10.84 -10.87 -3.94
C GLU A 83 -11.98 -11.21 -2.99
N LYS A 84 -13.19 -11.35 -3.54
CA LYS A 84 -14.37 -11.71 -2.76
C LYS A 84 -14.62 -13.21 -2.80
N GLN A 85 -14.74 -13.84 -1.63
CA GLN A 85 -15.06 -15.26 -1.52
C GLN A 85 -16.36 -15.61 -2.26
N GLY A 86 -16.32 -16.65 -3.09
CA GLY A 86 -17.48 -17.12 -3.87
C GLY A 86 -17.85 -16.25 -5.09
N ALA A 87 -17.16 -15.16 -5.35
CA ALA A 87 -17.44 -14.34 -6.53
C ALA A 87 -16.76 -14.91 -7.78
N SER A 88 -17.53 -15.11 -8.85
CA SER A 88 -17.02 -15.56 -10.15
C SER A 88 -16.30 -14.46 -10.93
N ARG A 89 -16.59 -13.19 -10.64
CA ARG A 89 -15.97 -12.03 -11.28
C ARG A 89 -15.25 -11.16 -10.26
N LYS A 90 -14.01 -10.78 -10.59
CA LYS A 90 -13.19 -9.90 -9.76
C LYS A 90 -13.34 -8.45 -10.22
N LYS A 91 -13.49 -7.53 -9.26
CA LYS A 91 -13.45 -6.10 -9.55
C LYS A 91 -12.00 -5.62 -9.45
N VAL A 92 -11.52 -4.96 -10.50
CA VAL A 92 -10.19 -4.36 -10.53
C VAL A 92 -10.30 -2.85 -10.43
N MET A 93 -9.56 -2.23 -9.53
CA MET A 93 -9.36 -0.79 -9.50
C MET A 93 -8.14 -0.46 -10.37
N GLN A 94 -8.41 0.09 -11.55
CA GLN A 94 -7.41 0.47 -12.56
C GLN A 94 -7.42 1.98 -12.78
N TYR A 95 -6.28 2.54 -13.16
CA TYR A 95 -6.08 3.99 -13.31
C TYR A 95 -5.66 4.43 -14.72
N ARG A 96 -5.64 3.52 -15.73
CA ARG A 96 -5.20 3.79 -17.10
C ARG A 96 -5.91 4.96 -17.80
N HIS A 97 -7.09 5.34 -17.36
CA HIS A 97 -7.83 6.47 -17.88
C HIS A 97 -7.72 7.73 -16.99
N CYS A 98 -6.97 7.64 -15.92
CA CYS A 98 -6.79 8.69 -14.93
C CYS A 98 -5.37 9.17 -14.84
N LEU A 99 -4.40 8.30 -15.18
CA LEU A 99 -2.96 8.51 -14.99
C LEU A 99 -2.20 8.11 -16.26
N PRO A 100 -1.10 8.81 -16.60
CA PRO A 100 -0.15 8.36 -17.62
C PRO A 100 0.43 6.99 -17.29
N VAL A 101 0.54 6.11 -18.29
CA VAL A 101 0.97 4.72 -18.11
C VAL A 101 2.42 4.57 -18.52
N ASN A 102 3.24 3.94 -17.67
CA ASN A 102 4.65 3.62 -17.91
C ASN A 102 5.56 4.83 -18.20
N GLU A 103 5.24 5.96 -17.60
CA GLU A 103 6.09 7.16 -17.64
C GLU A 103 6.07 7.91 -16.31
N ILE A 104 7.08 8.76 -16.07
CA ILE A 104 7.12 9.64 -14.89
C ILE A 104 6.28 10.88 -15.18
N PHE A 105 5.33 11.18 -14.28
CA PHE A 105 4.43 12.32 -14.39
C PHE A 105 4.30 13.09 -13.06
N GLY A 106 3.80 14.30 -13.13
CA GLY A 106 3.44 15.14 -11.99
C GLY A 106 1.93 15.31 -11.85
N TRP A 107 1.50 16.18 -10.93
CA TRP A 107 0.09 16.41 -10.62
C TRP A 107 -0.72 16.96 -11.79
N ASP A 108 -0.11 17.74 -12.68
CA ASP A 108 -0.78 18.31 -13.86
C ASP A 108 -1.34 17.26 -14.82
N SER A 109 -0.85 16.02 -14.74
CA SER A 109 -1.28 14.89 -15.56
C SER A 109 -2.29 13.97 -14.87
N VAL A 110 -2.73 14.31 -13.65
CA VAL A 110 -3.67 13.49 -12.86
C VAL A 110 -5.12 13.90 -13.12
N HIS A 111 -5.92 13.01 -13.67
CA HIS A 111 -7.32 13.25 -14.01
C HIS A 111 -8.23 12.16 -13.42
N MET A 112 -8.49 12.23 -12.11
CA MET A 112 -9.30 11.22 -11.43
C MET A 112 -10.77 11.29 -11.84
N SER A 113 -11.27 10.19 -12.41
CA SER A 113 -12.68 10.05 -12.79
C SER A 113 -13.54 9.73 -11.56
N LYS A 114 -14.84 10.04 -11.62
CA LYS A 114 -15.81 9.70 -10.56
C LYS A 114 -15.73 8.22 -10.19
N GLY A 115 -15.63 7.92 -8.91
CA GLY A 115 -15.53 6.56 -8.37
C GLY A 115 -14.13 5.92 -8.49
N LYS A 116 -13.13 6.66 -8.95
CA LYS A 116 -11.71 6.30 -8.86
C LYS A 116 -11.07 7.00 -7.68
N TYR A 117 -10.28 6.27 -6.93
CA TYR A 117 -9.56 6.76 -5.75
C TYR A 117 -8.31 5.93 -5.53
N LEU A 118 -7.31 6.54 -4.95
CA LEU A 118 -6.09 5.86 -4.50
C LEU A 118 -6.33 5.34 -3.08
N LEU A 119 -5.97 4.08 -2.84
CA LEU A 119 -5.87 3.49 -1.52
C LEU A 119 -4.44 3.05 -1.24
N MET A 120 -4.12 2.81 0.01
CA MET A 120 -2.87 2.21 0.48
C MET A 120 -2.48 0.97 -0.35
N HIS A 121 -3.48 0.18 -0.77
CA HIS A 121 -3.33 -1.03 -1.59
C HIS A 121 -2.68 -0.75 -2.95
N SER A 122 -2.93 0.41 -3.55
CA SER A 122 -2.39 0.79 -4.87
C SER A 122 -1.04 1.49 -4.81
N ILE A 123 -0.59 1.92 -3.65
CA ILE A 123 0.53 2.86 -3.49
C ILE A 123 1.78 2.16 -2.98
N ILE A 124 2.93 2.55 -3.55
CA ILE A 124 4.27 2.28 -3.05
C ILE A 124 4.97 3.63 -2.94
N TYR A 125 5.30 4.07 -1.74
CA TYR A 125 5.98 5.33 -1.50
C TYR A 125 7.50 5.17 -1.41
N ARG A 126 8.23 6.21 -1.76
CA ARG A 126 9.65 6.34 -1.40
C ARG A 126 9.74 6.46 0.13
N THR A 127 10.50 5.57 0.77
CA THR A 127 10.63 5.50 2.22
C THR A 127 11.05 6.84 2.83
N LYS A 128 12.02 7.50 2.21
CA LYS A 128 12.51 8.82 2.65
C LYS A 128 11.40 9.89 2.64
N LEU A 129 10.47 9.84 1.68
CA LEU A 129 9.34 10.77 1.62
C LEU A 129 8.41 10.60 2.83
N LEU A 130 8.14 9.36 3.25
CA LEU A 130 7.31 9.09 4.44
C LEU A 130 7.96 9.63 5.73
N HIS A 131 9.28 9.58 5.84
CA HIS A 131 10.00 10.20 6.94
C HIS A 131 9.99 11.73 6.86
N GLU A 132 10.19 12.30 5.66
CA GLU A 132 10.21 13.74 5.42
C GLU A 132 8.86 14.41 5.64
N CYS A 133 7.74 13.75 5.31
CA CYS A 133 6.41 14.30 5.57
C CYS A 133 5.96 14.13 7.03
N GLY A 134 6.68 13.35 7.83
CA GLY A 134 6.35 13.13 9.24
C GLY A 134 5.06 12.36 9.45
N LEU A 135 4.71 11.46 8.51
CA LEU A 135 3.48 10.66 8.62
C LEU A 135 3.46 9.85 9.90
N GLU A 136 2.44 10.06 10.73
CA GLU A 136 2.16 9.29 11.93
C GLU A 136 0.66 9.00 12.04
N LEU A 137 0.30 7.74 11.82
CA LEU A 137 -1.10 7.32 11.83
C LEU A 137 -1.60 7.18 13.27
N PRO A 138 -2.84 7.61 13.57
CA PRO A 138 -3.39 7.52 14.92
C PRO A 138 -3.60 6.07 15.36
N LYS A 139 -3.36 5.81 16.66
CA LYS A 139 -3.60 4.51 17.29
C LYS A 139 -5.09 4.23 17.41
N HIS A 140 -5.45 2.93 17.31
CA HIS A 140 -6.82 2.43 17.49
C HIS A 140 -7.89 3.15 16.67
N THR A 141 -7.50 3.74 15.54
CA THR A 141 -8.39 4.47 14.64
C THR A 141 -8.65 3.64 13.38
N PHE A 142 -9.89 3.73 12.86
CA PHE A 142 -10.27 3.08 11.60
C PHE A 142 -9.97 3.98 10.40
N TYR A 143 -9.86 3.34 9.23
CA TYR A 143 -9.63 4.03 7.96
C TYR A 143 -8.32 4.83 7.88
N VAL A 144 -7.33 4.44 8.68
CA VAL A 144 -5.97 5.02 8.65
C VAL A 144 -5.27 4.78 7.31
N ASP A 145 -5.73 3.80 6.55
CA ASP A 145 -5.33 3.55 5.15
C ASP A 145 -5.60 4.75 4.24
N ASN A 146 -6.67 5.51 4.50
CA ASN A 146 -6.94 6.77 3.81
C ASN A 146 -5.95 7.87 4.20
N LEU A 147 -5.58 7.97 5.49
CA LEU A 147 -4.55 8.91 5.95
C LEU A 147 -3.20 8.57 5.33
N PHE A 148 -2.81 7.29 5.36
CA PHE A 148 -1.60 6.81 4.69
C PHE A 148 -1.56 7.18 3.20
N ALA A 149 -2.70 7.07 2.51
CA ALA A 149 -2.77 7.42 1.10
C ALA A 149 -2.74 8.93 0.85
N PHE A 150 -3.33 9.74 1.74
CA PHE A 150 -3.60 11.17 1.50
C PHE A 150 -2.53 12.11 2.06
N GLU A 151 -2.08 11.92 3.29
CA GLU A 151 -1.18 12.87 3.98
C GLU A 151 0.17 13.06 3.27
N PRO A 152 0.81 12.03 2.65
CA PRO A 152 2.06 12.24 1.93
C PRO A 152 1.91 12.95 0.58
N LEU A 153 0.70 13.05 0.00
CA LEU A 153 0.50 13.58 -1.37
C LEU A 153 1.07 14.98 -1.60
N PRO A 154 1.02 15.95 -0.67
CA PRO A 154 1.63 17.27 -0.87
C PRO A 154 3.16 17.23 -1.09
N PHE A 155 3.82 16.17 -0.66
CA PHE A 155 5.26 15.95 -0.80
C PHE A 155 5.65 15.20 -2.07
N VAL A 156 4.66 14.58 -2.75
CA VAL A 156 4.87 13.81 -3.98
C VAL A 156 5.00 14.77 -5.17
N LYS A 157 6.10 14.65 -5.90
CA LYS A 157 6.38 15.41 -7.13
C LYS A 157 6.39 14.51 -8.36
N ASN A 158 7.04 13.38 -8.27
CA ASN A 158 7.22 12.43 -9.36
C ASN A 158 6.48 11.14 -9.07
N MET A 159 5.52 10.84 -9.93
CA MET A 159 4.70 9.63 -9.86
C MET A 159 4.98 8.73 -11.06
N TYR A 160 4.68 7.45 -10.92
CA TYR A 160 4.72 6.47 -12.01
C TYR A 160 3.54 5.52 -11.85
N TYR A 161 2.78 5.29 -12.89
CA TYR A 161 1.73 4.29 -12.88
C TYR A 161 2.11 3.09 -13.74
N LEU A 162 2.23 1.93 -13.09
CA LEU A 162 2.41 0.63 -13.73
C LEU A 162 1.08 -0.11 -13.77
N ASP A 163 0.53 -0.33 -14.98
CA ASP A 163 -0.79 -0.96 -15.16
C ASP A 163 -0.73 -2.49 -14.96
N VAL A 164 -0.45 -2.91 -13.74
CA VAL A 164 -0.39 -4.32 -13.33
C VAL A 164 -1.31 -4.57 -12.13
N ASN A 165 -1.97 -5.73 -12.12
CA ASN A 165 -2.88 -6.16 -11.06
C ASN A 165 -2.08 -6.75 -9.89
N PHE A 166 -1.45 -5.89 -9.08
CA PHE A 166 -0.48 -6.27 -8.08
C PHE A 166 -1.12 -6.75 -6.77
N TYR A 167 -1.84 -5.85 -6.09
CA TYR A 167 -2.37 -6.11 -4.75
C TYR A 167 -3.68 -6.89 -4.82
N ARG A 168 -3.83 -7.89 -3.96
CA ARG A 168 -5.01 -8.75 -3.84
C ARG A 168 -5.68 -8.47 -2.51
N TYR A 169 -6.72 -7.65 -2.57
CA TYR A 169 -7.49 -7.21 -1.40
C TYR A 169 -8.62 -8.19 -1.11
N PHE A 170 -8.47 -8.96 -0.04
CA PHE A 170 -9.45 -9.96 0.36
C PHE A 170 -10.61 -9.32 1.11
N ILE A 171 -11.85 -9.52 0.62
CA ILE A 171 -13.06 -8.98 1.21
C ILE A 171 -14.12 -10.07 1.43
N GLY A 172 -14.97 -9.86 2.43
CA GLY A 172 -16.14 -10.71 2.67
C GLY A 172 -16.07 -11.54 3.94
N ARG A 173 -15.10 -11.30 4.83
CA ARG A 173 -15.13 -11.84 6.20
C ARG A 173 -16.07 -11.00 7.08
N ASP A 174 -16.74 -11.66 8.04
CA ASP A 174 -17.70 -11.01 8.94
C ASP A 174 -17.05 -10.04 9.94
N ASP A 175 -15.75 -10.21 10.22
CA ASP A 175 -14.98 -9.43 11.19
C ASP A 175 -14.23 -8.23 10.56
N GLN A 176 -14.32 -8.04 9.25
CA GLN A 176 -13.64 -6.92 8.58
C GLN A 176 -14.25 -5.57 8.95
N SER A 177 -13.39 -4.53 9.02
CA SER A 177 -13.80 -3.14 9.31
C SER A 177 -14.83 -2.57 8.32
N VAL A 178 -14.84 -3.07 7.09
CA VAL A 178 -15.79 -2.71 6.02
C VAL A 178 -17.11 -3.47 6.10
N ASN A 179 -17.31 -4.36 7.07
CA ASN A 179 -18.60 -5.01 7.30
C ASN A 179 -19.60 -4.00 7.88
N GLU A 180 -20.80 -3.89 7.29
CA GLU A 180 -21.83 -2.91 7.67
C GLU A 180 -22.15 -2.95 9.16
N LYS A 181 -22.30 -4.13 9.78
CA LYS A 181 -22.58 -4.29 11.22
C LYS A 181 -21.43 -3.77 12.08
N VAL A 182 -20.18 -3.92 11.61
CA VAL A 182 -18.99 -3.40 12.29
C VAL A 182 -18.92 -1.89 12.14
N MET A 183 -19.24 -1.36 10.95
CA MET A 183 -19.27 0.08 10.68
C MET A 183 -20.32 0.79 11.54
N ILE A 184 -21.56 0.25 11.62
CA ILE A 184 -22.65 0.85 12.41
C ILE A 184 -22.29 0.93 13.90
N LYS A 185 -21.61 -0.08 14.45
CA LYS A 185 -21.17 -0.08 15.86
C LYS A 185 -20.07 0.94 16.19
N ARG A 186 -19.54 1.64 15.20
CA ARG A 186 -18.36 2.49 15.28
C ARG A 186 -18.56 3.89 14.67
N ILE A 187 -19.84 4.31 14.59
CA ILE A 187 -20.23 5.64 14.07
C ILE A 187 -19.93 6.75 15.11
N ASP A 188 -19.75 6.39 16.38
CA ASP A 188 -19.49 7.33 17.49
C ASP A 188 -17.99 7.76 17.49
#